data_8de6faaff8bed20507b5f7fbb1553284
#
_entry.id   8de6faaff8bed20507b5f7fbb1553284
#
_cell.length_a   1.000
_cell.length_b   1.000
_cell.length_c   1.000
_cell.angle_alpha   90.00
_cell.angle_beta   90.00
_cell.angle_gamma   90.00
#
_symmetry.space_group_name_H-M   'P 1'
#
loop_
_entity.id
_entity.type
_entity.pdbx_description
1 polymer ?
#
loop_
_entity_poly.entity_id
_entity_poly.type
_entity_poly.pdbx_seq_one_letter_code
_entity_poly.pdbx_strand_id
1 'polypeptide(L)'
;MTATIRSEKPIPGLPSASGIELIGPVAYVISDDAPFLYLLDAATLAVLAQVRLFESTEFGTGRIPKISKPDLEALTALTWPSGQAGVLALGSGSTPAREAGWFVPVSGGTPLRVNLAPLYELLRARLPAGAVLNIEAAATNAAELLLFQRTVGQVEGALLFRLPLADCLRFLVGGSKVPVVPAPQHFPVPYINNRAAGFSGATFVQERLFVTASVEDTEDAVLDGAVLGSFVGVVEGAEPRATFVRLAWPDGRPYRGKVEGIAVRRTLGPRHWEVLLVTDDDAGGSTAVVAEINASEQPTGTK
;
A
#
# COMPACT_ATOMS: atom_id res chain seq x y z
N MET A 1 -21.84 -2.48 -4.16
CA MET A 1 -20.49 -3.01 -4.46
C MET A 1 -20.27 -4.28 -3.66
N THR A 2 -19.54 -5.28 -4.23
CA THR A 2 -19.13 -6.51 -3.54
C THR A 2 -17.64 -6.76 -3.75
N ALA A 3 -16.96 -7.40 -2.79
CA ALA A 3 -15.59 -7.87 -2.93
C ALA A 3 -15.52 -9.32 -2.45
N THR A 4 -15.33 -10.24 -3.38
CA THR A 4 -15.43 -11.68 -3.14
C THR A 4 -14.09 -12.36 -3.38
N ILE A 5 -13.56 -13.05 -2.38
CA ILE A 5 -12.32 -13.83 -2.50
C ILE A 5 -12.57 -15.06 -3.38
N ARG A 6 -11.66 -15.25 -4.34
CA ARG A 6 -11.69 -16.39 -5.26
C ARG A 6 -10.69 -17.47 -4.86
N SER A 7 -9.52 -17.03 -4.40
CA SER A 7 -8.49 -17.95 -3.91
C SER A 7 -7.51 -17.21 -3.00
N GLU A 8 -6.84 -17.96 -2.15
CA GLU A 8 -5.66 -17.51 -1.41
C GLU A 8 -4.55 -18.55 -1.53
N LYS A 9 -3.31 -18.08 -1.50
CA LYS A 9 -2.12 -18.91 -1.64
C LYS A 9 -0.98 -18.31 -0.83
N PRO A 10 -0.38 -19.07 0.11
CA PRO A 10 0.84 -18.64 0.77
C PRO A 10 1.96 -18.34 -0.24
N ILE A 11 2.80 -17.36 0.06
CA ILE A 11 3.97 -16.99 -0.75
C ILE A 11 5.23 -17.44 0.02
N PRO A 12 5.75 -18.65 -0.24
CA PRO A 12 6.90 -19.15 0.48
C PRO A 12 8.14 -18.24 0.29
N GLY A 13 8.83 -17.93 1.38
CA GLY A 13 10.06 -17.14 1.35
C GLY A 13 9.88 -15.63 1.20
N LEU A 14 8.64 -15.13 1.27
CA LEU A 14 8.32 -13.72 1.35
C LEU A 14 7.74 -13.45 2.75
N PRO A 15 8.49 -12.82 3.66
CA PRO A 15 7.98 -12.46 4.98
C PRO A 15 7.20 -11.15 4.90
N SER A 16 6.13 -11.03 5.68
CA SER A 16 5.41 -9.77 5.97
C SER A 16 5.25 -8.83 4.77
N ALA A 17 4.49 -9.27 3.75
CA ALA A 17 4.23 -8.45 2.56
C ALA A 17 3.45 -7.19 2.94
N SER A 18 3.96 -6.02 2.52
CA SER A 18 3.46 -4.70 2.90
C SER A 18 3.08 -3.80 1.72
N GLY A 19 3.22 -4.26 0.50
CA GLY A 19 2.79 -3.52 -0.69
C GLY A 19 2.98 -4.32 -1.97
N ILE A 20 2.13 -4.05 -2.97
CA ILE A 20 2.17 -4.73 -4.26
C ILE A 20 1.87 -3.77 -5.41
N GLU A 21 2.60 -3.92 -6.52
CA GLU A 21 2.30 -3.30 -7.81
C GLU A 21 2.41 -4.30 -8.95
N LEU A 22 1.57 -4.13 -9.98
CA LEU A 22 1.58 -4.94 -11.19
C LEU A 22 2.11 -4.16 -12.38
N ILE A 23 3.19 -4.66 -13.00
CA ILE A 23 3.71 -4.11 -14.27
C ILE A 23 3.85 -5.26 -15.27
N GLY A 24 2.96 -5.28 -16.25
CA GLY A 24 2.87 -6.38 -17.20
C GLY A 24 2.56 -7.72 -16.50
N PRO A 25 3.31 -8.80 -16.76
CA PRO A 25 3.08 -10.11 -16.17
C PRO A 25 3.72 -10.30 -14.78
N VAL A 26 4.35 -9.27 -14.23
CA VAL A 26 5.11 -9.35 -12.97
C VAL A 26 4.43 -8.55 -11.87
N ALA A 27 4.24 -9.19 -10.73
CA ALA A 27 3.86 -8.53 -9.48
C ALA A 27 5.13 -8.22 -8.68
N TYR A 28 5.30 -6.96 -8.33
CA TYR A 28 6.37 -6.45 -7.48
C TYR A 28 5.83 -6.32 -6.07
N VAL A 29 6.47 -6.96 -5.11
CA VAL A 29 6.01 -6.99 -3.71
C VAL A 29 7.14 -6.58 -2.79
N ILE A 30 6.89 -5.61 -1.92
CA ILE A 30 7.79 -5.25 -0.81
C ILE A 30 7.39 -6.00 0.45
N SER A 31 8.34 -6.05 1.36
CA SER A 31 8.20 -6.57 2.72
C SER A 31 8.70 -5.52 3.71
N ASP A 32 8.00 -5.34 4.80
CA ASP A 32 8.46 -4.47 5.88
C ASP A 32 9.61 -5.11 6.70
N ASP A 33 9.74 -6.43 6.65
CA ASP A 33 10.71 -7.24 7.42
C ASP A 33 11.92 -7.73 6.60
N ALA A 34 11.97 -7.52 5.28
CA ALA A 34 13.04 -8.02 4.41
C ALA A 34 13.71 -6.93 3.57
N PRO A 35 15.02 -7.10 3.25
CA PRO A 35 15.76 -6.13 2.45
C PRO A 35 15.57 -6.32 0.93
N PHE A 36 14.46 -6.92 0.50
CA PHE A 36 14.24 -7.30 -0.88
C PHE A 36 12.91 -6.77 -1.44
N LEU A 37 12.94 -6.44 -2.73
CA LEU A 37 11.76 -6.41 -3.57
C LEU A 37 11.62 -7.78 -4.21
N TYR A 38 10.46 -8.40 -4.05
CA TYR A 38 10.14 -9.71 -4.62
C TYR A 38 9.41 -9.53 -5.95
N LEU A 39 9.81 -10.32 -6.94
CA LEU A 39 9.16 -10.37 -8.24
C LEU A 39 8.41 -11.69 -8.34
N LEU A 40 7.11 -11.63 -8.52
CA LEU A 40 6.25 -12.80 -8.66
C LEU A 40 5.65 -12.85 -10.06
N ASP A 41 5.45 -14.05 -10.57
CA ASP A 41 4.60 -14.24 -11.74
C ASP A 41 3.14 -13.90 -11.37
N ALA A 42 2.55 -12.95 -12.06
CA ALA A 42 1.21 -12.45 -11.72
C ALA A 42 0.09 -13.50 -11.91
N ALA A 43 0.32 -14.55 -12.71
CA ALA A 43 -0.66 -15.60 -12.96
C ALA A 43 -0.54 -16.74 -11.94
N THR A 44 0.68 -17.22 -11.66
CA THR A 44 0.94 -18.38 -10.82
C THR A 44 1.26 -18.03 -9.37
N LEU A 45 1.63 -16.76 -9.11
CA LEU A 45 2.08 -16.22 -7.82
C LEU A 45 3.37 -16.89 -7.31
N ALA A 46 4.13 -17.48 -8.21
CA ALA A 46 5.44 -18.04 -7.91
C ALA A 46 6.48 -16.91 -7.84
N VAL A 47 7.37 -16.96 -6.85
CA VAL A 47 8.51 -16.04 -6.76
C VAL A 47 9.48 -16.34 -7.90
N LEU A 48 9.69 -15.37 -8.78
CA LEU A 48 10.60 -15.43 -9.93
C LEU A 48 12.01 -14.98 -9.56
N ALA A 49 12.10 -13.91 -8.76
CA ALA A 49 13.37 -13.28 -8.40
C ALA A 49 13.21 -12.41 -7.14
N GLN A 50 14.36 -12.02 -6.59
CA GLN A 50 14.47 -11.03 -5.51
C GLN A 50 15.50 -10.00 -5.91
N VAL A 51 15.18 -8.72 -5.72
CA VAL A 51 16.09 -7.59 -5.92
C VAL A 51 16.45 -7.01 -4.57
N ARG A 52 17.73 -7.05 -4.19
CA ARG A 52 18.18 -6.50 -2.93
C ARG A 52 18.11 -4.97 -2.96
N LEU A 53 17.39 -4.37 -2.04
CA LEU A 53 17.22 -2.93 -1.88
C LEU A 53 18.35 -2.32 -1.04
N PHE A 54 18.73 -3.00 0.04
CA PHE A 54 19.76 -2.55 0.98
C PHE A 54 20.46 -3.74 1.65
N GLU A 55 21.64 -3.49 2.19
CA GLU A 55 22.37 -4.47 3.00
C GLU A 55 21.80 -4.49 4.43
N SER A 56 21.62 -5.69 4.95
CA SER A 56 21.25 -5.92 6.34
C SER A 56 22.03 -7.10 6.91
N THR A 57 22.77 -6.88 7.97
CA THR A 57 23.46 -7.94 8.73
C THR A 57 22.52 -8.69 9.68
N GLU A 58 21.31 -8.14 9.90
CA GLU A 58 20.34 -8.63 10.89
C GLU A 58 19.23 -9.50 10.29
N PHE A 59 19.30 -9.80 8.98
CA PHE A 59 18.31 -10.63 8.28
C PHE A 59 18.51 -12.15 8.48
N GLY A 60 19.43 -12.57 9.36
CA GLY A 60 19.82 -13.98 9.54
C GLY A 60 18.69 -14.91 10.03
N THR A 61 17.65 -14.37 10.64
CA THR A 61 16.46 -15.12 11.09
C THR A 61 15.31 -15.13 10.08
N GLY A 62 15.49 -14.48 8.91
CA GLY A 62 14.45 -14.29 7.91
C GLY A 62 13.58 -13.04 8.13
N ARG A 63 13.83 -12.28 9.19
CA ARG A 63 13.18 -11.01 9.50
C ARG A 63 14.17 -10.00 10.06
N ILE A 64 14.08 -8.75 9.62
CA ILE A 64 14.86 -7.65 10.20
C ILE A 64 14.20 -7.21 11.52
N PRO A 65 14.97 -7.01 12.62
CA PRO A 65 14.40 -6.54 13.88
C PRO A 65 13.65 -5.21 13.72
N LYS A 66 12.53 -5.06 14.41
CA LYS A 66 11.61 -3.91 14.32
C LYS A 66 12.29 -2.54 14.50
N ILE A 67 13.36 -2.49 15.32
CA ILE A 67 14.12 -1.26 15.60
C ILE A 67 15.03 -0.84 14.44
N SER A 68 15.47 -1.81 13.61
CA SER A 68 16.48 -1.59 12.56
C SER A 68 15.87 -1.57 11.15
N LYS A 69 14.60 -2.00 11.00
CA LYS A 69 13.98 -2.12 9.67
C LYS A 69 13.62 -0.75 9.11
N PRO A 70 13.84 -0.54 7.80
CA PRO A 70 13.35 0.65 7.09
C PRO A 70 11.83 0.75 7.00
N ASP A 71 11.11 -0.34 7.37
CA ASP A 71 9.64 -0.38 7.44
C ASP A 71 9.01 0.05 6.12
N LEU A 72 9.32 -0.69 5.06
CA LEU A 72 8.79 -0.41 3.73
C LEU A 72 7.30 -0.77 3.70
N GLU A 73 6.43 0.25 3.63
CA GLU A 73 4.98 0.06 3.75
C GLU A 73 4.20 0.56 2.53
N ALA A 74 4.85 1.30 1.64
CA ALA A 74 4.18 1.84 0.47
C ALA A 74 4.96 1.55 -0.80
N LEU A 75 4.26 1.08 -1.83
CA LEU A 75 4.82 0.78 -3.15
C LEU A 75 3.95 1.42 -4.22
N THR A 76 4.58 2.07 -5.21
CA THR A 76 3.87 2.63 -6.36
C THR A 76 4.69 2.55 -7.65
N ALA A 77 4.03 2.29 -8.77
CA ALA A 77 4.65 2.30 -10.08
C ALA A 77 4.75 3.74 -10.61
N LEU A 78 5.90 4.09 -11.20
CA LEU A 78 6.08 5.40 -11.84
C LEU A 78 7.16 5.35 -12.93
N THR A 79 7.24 6.42 -13.72
CA THR A 79 8.33 6.65 -14.65
C THR A 79 9.32 7.64 -14.04
N TRP A 80 10.58 7.19 -13.89
CA TRP A 80 11.66 8.03 -13.37
C TRP A 80 12.03 9.15 -14.37
N PRO A 81 12.62 10.28 -13.95
CA PRO A 81 13.00 11.37 -14.87
C PRO A 81 13.94 10.97 -16.01
N SER A 82 14.67 9.86 -15.87
CA SER A 82 15.46 9.28 -16.96
C SER A 82 14.64 8.60 -18.06
N GLY A 83 13.30 8.50 -17.90
CA GLY A 83 12.42 7.74 -18.79
C GLY A 83 12.26 6.27 -18.42
N GLN A 84 12.94 5.79 -17.37
CA GLN A 84 12.84 4.40 -16.93
C GLN A 84 11.55 4.17 -16.13
N ALA A 85 10.74 3.20 -16.56
CA ALA A 85 9.63 2.70 -15.73
C ALA A 85 10.18 1.88 -14.57
N GLY A 86 9.53 1.97 -13.42
CA GLY A 86 9.93 1.25 -12.22
C GLY A 86 8.91 1.34 -11.10
N VAL A 87 9.27 0.79 -9.97
CA VAL A 87 8.52 0.91 -8.73
C VAL A 87 9.31 1.70 -7.69
N LEU A 88 8.61 2.51 -6.91
CA LEU A 88 9.15 3.28 -5.80
C LEU A 88 8.60 2.69 -4.50
N ALA A 89 9.49 2.13 -3.69
CA ALA A 89 9.20 1.66 -2.33
C ALA A 89 9.54 2.77 -1.33
N LEU A 90 8.67 3.00 -0.37
CA LEU A 90 8.79 4.06 0.64
C LEU A 90 8.69 3.47 2.04
N GLY A 91 9.56 3.93 2.94
CA GLY A 91 9.44 3.63 4.37
C GLY A 91 8.28 4.41 5.00
N SER A 92 7.75 3.91 6.11
CA SER A 92 6.60 4.51 6.80
C SER A 92 6.81 5.93 7.32
N GLY A 93 8.07 6.33 7.58
CA GLY A 93 8.40 7.64 8.16
C GLY A 93 8.10 7.75 9.66
N SER A 94 7.68 6.68 10.32
CA SER A 94 7.31 6.70 11.75
C SER A 94 8.50 6.95 12.68
N THR A 95 9.73 6.71 12.22
CA THR A 95 10.97 7.02 12.92
C THR A 95 12.03 7.51 11.91
N PRO A 96 13.14 8.15 12.36
CA PRO A 96 14.22 8.56 11.45
C PRO A 96 14.84 7.41 10.63
N ALA A 97 14.86 6.18 11.16
CA ALA A 97 15.37 5.00 10.45
C ALA A 97 14.48 4.61 9.24
N ARG A 98 13.24 5.08 9.23
CA ARG A 98 12.19 4.74 8.24
C ARG A 98 11.94 5.85 7.22
N GLU A 99 12.90 6.77 7.04
CA GLU A 99 12.82 7.92 6.14
C GLU A 99 13.62 7.71 4.86
N ALA A 100 13.69 6.48 4.39
CA ALA A 100 14.32 6.13 3.13
C ALA A 100 13.33 5.46 2.18
N GLY A 101 13.61 5.54 0.89
CA GLY A 101 12.90 4.81 -0.16
C GLY A 101 13.88 4.28 -1.20
N TRP A 102 13.37 3.45 -2.11
CA TRP A 102 14.14 2.86 -3.20
C TRP A 102 13.33 2.85 -4.49
N PHE A 103 13.92 3.44 -5.54
CA PHE A 103 13.40 3.26 -6.89
C PHE A 103 14.10 2.07 -7.55
N VAL A 104 13.31 1.14 -8.09
CA VAL A 104 13.80 -0.07 -8.78
C VAL A 104 13.29 -0.06 -10.22
N PRO A 105 14.21 0.07 -11.22
CA PRO A 105 13.81 0.00 -12.64
C PRO A 105 13.30 -1.40 -13.00
N VAL A 106 12.19 -1.49 -13.74
CA VAL A 106 11.67 -2.79 -14.23
C VAL A 106 12.56 -3.41 -15.31
N SER A 107 13.37 -2.61 -15.99
CA SER A 107 14.36 -3.10 -16.95
C SER A 107 15.57 -3.77 -16.32
N GLY A 108 15.61 -3.85 -14.99
CA GLY A 108 16.77 -4.28 -14.22
C GLY A 108 17.76 -3.14 -13.94
N GLY A 109 18.74 -3.42 -13.10
CA GLY A 109 19.74 -2.46 -12.65
C GLY A 109 19.78 -2.33 -11.14
N THR A 110 20.66 -1.46 -10.66
CA THR A 110 20.85 -1.22 -9.22
C THR A 110 19.71 -0.37 -8.69
N PRO A 111 19.06 -0.75 -7.58
CA PRO A 111 18.09 0.09 -6.90
C PRO A 111 18.70 1.43 -6.48
N LEU A 112 17.98 2.51 -6.70
CA LEU A 112 18.38 3.87 -6.34
C LEU A 112 17.77 4.24 -4.99
N ARG A 113 18.61 4.36 -3.97
CA ARG A 113 18.17 4.84 -2.65
C ARG A 113 17.84 6.33 -2.71
N VAL A 114 16.70 6.72 -2.14
CA VAL A 114 16.25 8.11 -2.01
C VAL A 114 16.13 8.50 -0.54
N ASN A 115 16.48 9.74 -0.21
CA ASN A 115 16.32 10.29 1.13
C ASN A 115 14.99 11.02 1.23
N LEU A 116 14.09 10.55 2.08
CA LEU A 116 12.75 11.10 2.27
C LEU A 116 12.67 12.05 3.47
N ALA A 117 13.71 12.13 4.32
CA ALA A 117 13.68 12.90 5.56
C ALA A 117 13.19 14.36 5.38
N PRO A 118 13.66 15.14 4.39
CA PRO A 118 13.17 16.51 4.22
C PRO A 118 11.70 16.61 3.81
N LEU A 119 11.21 15.65 3.01
CA LEU A 119 9.79 15.56 2.65
C LEU A 119 8.94 15.15 3.86
N TYR A 120 9.39 14.16 4.60
CA TYR A 120 8.66 13.63 5.76
C TYR A 120 8.60 14.64 6.92
N GLU A 121 9.59 15.49 7.07
CA GLU A 121 9.52 16.63 7.99
C GLU A 121 8.36 17.56 7.65
N LEU A 122 8.18 17.90 6.37
CA LEU A 122 7.05 18.71 5.92
C LEU A 122 5.69 18.03 6.07
N LEU A 123 5.62 16.68 5.85
CA LEU A 123 4.40 15.91 6.09
C LEU A 123 4.03 15.95 7.56
N ARG A 124 4.99 15.71 8.48
CA ARG A 124 4.76 15.78 9.94
C ARG A 124 4.23 17.14 10.37
N ALA A 125 4.74 18.22 9.81
CA ALA A 125 4.29 19.58 10.11
C ALA A 125 2.82 19.85 9.69
N ARG A 126 2.22 18.95 8.90
CA ARG A 126 0.82 19.04 8.45
C ARG A 126 -0.11 18.07 9.19
N LEU A 127 0.43 17.19 10.02
CA LEU A 127 -0.39 16.26 10.78
C LEU A 127 -1.08 16.97 11.97
N PRO A 128 -2.23 16.46 12.42
CA PRO A 128 -2.84 16.89 13.67
C PRO A 128 -1.88 16.71 14.86
N ALA A 129 -2.05 17.54 15.89
CA ALA A 129 -1.23 17.46 17.09
C ALA A 129 -1.32 16.06 17.73
N GLY A 130 -0.16 15.46 18.03
CA GLY A 130 -0.06 14.13 18.62
C GLY A 130 -0.09 12.98 17.61
N ALA A 131 -0.35 13.23 16.32
CA ALA A 131 -0.28 12.20 15.31
C ALA A 131 1.18 11.89 14.93
N VAL A 132 1.50 10.61 14.76
CA VAL A 132 2.79 10.12 14.25
C VAL A 132 2.68 9.89 12.75
N LEU A 133 3.68 10.31 11.98
CA LEU A 133 3.73 9.99 10.54
C LEU A 133 3.83 8.48 10.37
N ASN A 134 2.93 7.93 9.56
CA ASN A 134 2.90 6.51 9.23
C ASN A 134 2.29 6.32 7.85
N ILE A 135 3.13 6.37 6.81
CA ILE A 135 2.72 6.19 5.41
C ILE A 135 2.61 4.70 5.12
N GLU A 136 1.38 4.23 4.87
CA GLU A 136 1.05 2.82 4.67
C GLU A 136 0.64 2.48 3.24
N ALA A 137 0.48 3.48 2.38
CA ALA A 137 0.25 3.25 0.97
C ALA A 137 0.69 4.45 0.13
N ALA A 138 1.02 4.19 -1.12
CA ALA A 138 1.26 5.21 -2.12
C ALA A 138 0.61 4.82 -3.45
N ALA A 139 0.19 5.81 -4.22
CA ALA A 139 -0.26 5.61 -5.58
C ALA A 139 0.12 6.81 -6.45
N THR A 140 0.45 6.58 -7.70
CA THR A 140 0.75 7.65 -8.66
C THR A 140 -0.20 7.64 -9.84
N ASN A 141 -0.55 8.82 -10.29
CA ASN A 141 -1.15 9.05 -11.60
C ASN A 141 -0.25 9.99 -12.43
N ALA A 142 -0.71 10.46 -13.57
CA ALA A 142 0.07 11.35 -14.44
C ALA A 142 0.45 12.70 -13.79
N ALA A 143 -0.28 13.14 -12.77
CA ALA A 143 -0.14 14.46 -12.16
C ALA A 143 0.36 14.44 -10.71
N GLU A 144 0.06 13.38 -9.97
CA GLU A 144 0.18 13.37 -8.51
C GLU A 144 0.83 12.09 -7.99
N LEU A 145 1.60 12.25 -6.91
CA LEU A 145 1.94 11.21 -5.94
C LEU A 145 0.99 11.36 -4.75
N LEU A 146 0.23 10.34 -4.49
CA LEU A 146 -0.66 10.21 -3.34
C LEU A 146 0.03 9.41 -2.25
N LEU A 147 0.05 9.95 -1.02
CA LEU A 147 0.57 9.26 0.16
C LEU A 147 -0.56 9.13 1.19
N PHE A 148 -0.79 7.90 1.64
CA PHE A 148 -1.86 7.56 2.56
C PHE A 148 -1.29 7.39 3.96
N GLN A 149 -1.70 8.28 4.85
CA GLN A 149 -1.37 8.25 6.26
C GLN A 149 -2.36 7.34 6.99
N ARG A 150 -1.86 6.29 7.63
CA ARG A 150 -2.64 5.50 8.58
C ARG A 150 -2.61 6.18 9.94
N THR A 151 -3.77 6.44 10.48
CA THR A 151 -3.89 6.99 11.83
C THR A 151 -4.50 5.91 12.73
N VAL A 152 -3.88 5.66 13.88
CA VAL A 152 -4.34 4.71 14.89
C VAL A 152 -4.54 5.46 16.20
N GLY A 153 -5.52 5.06 16.99
CA GLY A 153 -5.81 5.65 18.30
C GLY A 153 -6.79 6.84 18.24
N GLN A 154 -6.57 7.84 19.10
CA GLN A 154 -7.53 8.94 19.33
C GLN A 154 -7.59 10.01 18.24
N VAL A 155 -6.66 10.01 17.30
CA VAL A 155 -6.67 10.96 16.18
C VAL A 155 -7.58 10.38 15.10
N GLU A 156 -8.76 10.94 14.92
CA GLU A 156 -9.72 10.49 13.94
C GLU A 156 -9.20 10.65 12.52
N GLY A 157 -9.29 9.56 11.78
CA GLY A 157 -9.32 9.54 10.33
C GLY A 157 -8.00 9.26 9.64
N ALA A 158 -8.13 8.49 8.59
CA ALA A 158 -7.12 8.34 7.57
C ALA A 158 -6.94 9.67 6.84
N LEU A 159 -5.69 10.04 6.55
CA LEU A 159 -5.35 11.28 5.85
C LEU A 159 -4.70 10.95 4.51
N LEU A 160 -4.98 11.78 3.52
CA LEU A 160 -4.41 11.70 2.18
C LEU A 160 -3.61 12.97 1.88
N PHE A 161 -2.32 12.81 1.60
CA PHE A 161 -1.50 13.85 1.01
C PHE A 161 -1.47 13.72 -0.50
N ARG A 162 -1.72 14.83 -1.21
CA ARG A 162 -1.66 14.91 -2.68
C ARG A 162 -0.51 15.81 -3.07
N LEU A 163 0.50 15.27 -3.70
CA LEU A 163 1.73 15.97 -4.04
C LEU A 163 1.89 16.04 -5.56
N PRO A 164 2.28 17.19 -6.15
CA PRO A 164 2.58 17.26 -7.58
C PRO A 164 3.70 16.28 -7.94
N LEU A 165 3.43 15.29 -8.79
CA LEU A 165 4.39 14.22 -9.14
C LEU A 165 5.68 14.79 -9.71
N ALA A 166 5.60 15.81 -10.59
CA ALA A 166 6.78 16.42 -11.19
C ALA A 166 7.72 17.07 -10.15
N ASP A 167 7.18 17.66 -9.08
CA ASP A 167 7.98 18.23 -7.99
C ASP A 167 8.61 17.12 -7.14
N CYS A 168 7.85 16.07 -6.85
CA CYS A 168 8.36 14.90 -6.15
C CYS A 168 9.51 14.24 -6.92
N LEU A 169 9.36 14.01 -8.21
CA LEU A 169 10.40 13.41 -9.04
C LEU A 169 11.67 14.26 -9.08
N ARG A 170 11.55 15.60 -9.19
CA ARG A 170 12.73 16.49 -9.13
C ARG A 170 13.44 16.40 -7.80
N PHE A 171 12.70 16.32 -6.70
CA PHE A 171 13.27 16.16 -5.37
C PHE A 171 13.96 14.79 -5.23
N LEU A 172 13.30 13.69 -5.63
CA LEU A 172 13.80 12.33 -5.48
C LEU A 172 15.09 12.05 -6.26
N VAL A 173 15.34 12.75 -7.37
CA VAL A 173 16.63 12.66 -8.11
C VAL A 173 17.74 13.56 -7.55
N GLY A 174 17.55 14.11 -6.36
CA GLY A 174 18.57 14.93 -5.68
C GLY A 174 18.41 16.44 -5.91
N GLY A 175 17.23 16.89 -6.36
CA GLY A 175 16.91 18.32 -6.40
C GLY A 175 16.89 18.93 -5.00
N SER A 176 17.41 20.14 -4.87
CA SER A 176 17.49 20.86 -3.57
C SER A 176 16.14 21.36 -3.06
N LYS A 177 15.13 21.44 -3.91
CA LYS A 177 13.81 21.95 -3.54
C LYS A 177 12.88 20.81 -3.16
N VAL A 178 12.46 20.78 -1.89
CA VAL A 178 11.44 19.86 -1.41
C VAL A 178 10.07 20.27 -1.99
N PRO A 179 9.21 19.31 -2.39
CA PRO A 179 7.85 19.60 -2.86
C PRO A 179 7.05 20.41 -1.84
N VAL A 180 6.18 21.28 -2.32
CA VAL A 180 5.21 21.93 -1.43
C VAL A 180 4.20 20.87 -0.97
N VAL A 181 4.03 20.76 0.36
CA VAL A 181 3.07 19.83 0.97
C VAL A 181 1.80 20.59 1.32
N PRO A 182 0.69 20.39 0.61
CA PRO A 182 -0.62 20.93 0.98
C PRO A 182 -1.11 20.35 2.31
N ALA A 183 -2.17 20.94 2.87
CA ALA A 183 -2.88 20.33 3.99
C ALA A 183 -3.43 18.97 3.55
N PRO A 184 -3.29 17.92 4.38
CA PRO A 184 -3.84 16.62 4.04
C PRO A 184 -5.37 16.67 4.01
N GLN A 185 -5.94 15.83 3.15
CA GLN A 185 -7.37 15.65 3.04
C GLN A 185 -7.80 14.55 4.00
N HIS A 186 -8.87 14.80 4.77
CA HIS A 186 -9.51 13.75 5.54
C HIS A 186 -10.21 12.76 4.60
N PHE A 187 -9.97 11.48 4.83
CA PHE A 187 -10.55 10.41 4.01
C PHE A 187 -11.44 9.52 4.88
N PRO A 188 -12.75 9.50 4.64
CA PRO A 188 -13.66 8.64 5.40
C PRO A 188 -13.33 7.16 5.20
N VAL A 189 -13.12 6.43 6.29
CA VAL A 189 -12.85 5.00 6.31
C VAL A 189 -13.96 4.24 7.04
N PRO A 190 -14.17 2.95 6.74
CA PRO A 190 -15.17 2.14 7.45
C PRO A 190 -14.71 1.77 8.85
N TYR A 191 -15.66 1.25 9.64
CA TYR A 191 -15.46 0.82 11.03
C TYR A 191 -15.92 -0.63 11.20
N ILE A 192 -15.25 -1.35 12.11
CA ILE A 192 -15.72 -2.62 12.68
C ILE A 192 -15.62 -2.49 14.22
N ASN A 193 -16.71 -2.77 14.94
CA ASN A 193 -16.75 -2.71 16.41
C ASN A 193 -16.21 -1.37 16.98
N ASN A 194 -16.60 -0.25 16.38
CA ASN A 194 -16.13 1.11 16.70
C ASN A 194 -14.60 1.35 16.49
N ARG A 195 -13.90 0.44 15.83
CA ARG A 195 -12.53 0.63 15.41
C ARG A 195 -12.52 1.10 13.95
N ALA A 196 -11.85 2.21 13.69
CA ALA A 196 -11.65 2.72 12.32
C ALA A 196 -10.69 1.81 11.55
N ALA A 197 -10.95 1.64 10.25
CA ALA A 197 -9.98 1.00 9.38
C ALA A 197 -8.78 1.94 9.15
N GLY A 198 -7.57 1.39 9.10
CA GLY A 198 -6.36 2.08 8.65
C GLY A 198 -6.06 1.75 7.19
N PHE A 199 -5.59 2.71 6.40
CA PHE A 199 -5.08 2.43 5.06
C PHE A 199 -3.96 1.41 5.10
N SER A 200 -3.87 0.56 4.07
CA SER A 200 -2.88 -0.50 3.97
C SER A 200 -2.45 -0.81 2.54
N GLY A 201 -3.00 -0.14 1.53
CA GLY A 201 -2.60 -0.31 0.14
C GLY A 201 -3.35 0.62 -0.79
N ALA A 202 -2.74 0.98 -1.91
CA ALA A 202 -3.36 1.80 -2.94
C ALA A 202 -2.73 1.53 -4.32
N THR A 203 -3.53 1.60 -5.37
CA THR A 203 -3.04 1.57 -6.74
C THR A 203 -3.97 2.33 -7.68
N PHE A 204 -3.41 2.93 -8.74
CA PHE A 204 -4.18 3.53 -9.83
C PHE A 204 -4.26 2.59 -11.02
N VAL A 205 -5.48 2.40 -11.53
CA VAL A 205 -5.68 1.76 -12.83
C VAL A 205 -6.64 2.60 -13.66
N GLN A 206 -6.16 3.03 -14.82
CA GLN A 206 -6.84 4.02 -15.65
C GLN A 206 -7.07 5.30 -14.83
N GLU A 207 -8.23 5.79 -14.61
CA GLU A 207 -8.48 6.99 -13.78
C GLU A 207 -9.13 6.65 -12.43
N ARG A 208 -9.07 5.38 -12.01
CA ARG A 208 -9.64 4.93 -10.76
C ARG A 208 -8.56 4.59 -9.75
N LEU A 209 -8.76 5.09 -8.54
CA LEU A 209 -7.94 4.75 -7.41
C LEU A 209 -8.60 3.62 -6.62
N PHE A 210 -7.87 2.55 -6.43
CA PHE A 210 -8.23 1.44 -5.55
C PHE A 210 -7.44 1.56 -4.26
N VAL A 211 -8.09 1.34 -3.13
CA VAL A 211 -7.46 1.39 -1.81
C VAL A 211 -7.86 0.17 -0.98
N THR A 212 -7.00 -0.25 -0.09
CA THR A 212 -7.34 -1.21 0.96
C THR A 212 -7.24 -0.55 2.32
N ALA A 213 -8.02 -1.06 3.26
CA ALA A 213 -7.96 -0.65 4.65
C ALA A 213 -8.27 -1.84 5.54
N SER A 214 -7.48 -2.03 6.58
CA SER A 214 -7.62 -3.13 7.54
C SER A 214 -8.00 -2.60 8.92
N VAL A 215 -8.80 -3.36 9.66
CA VAL A 215 -9.19 -3.04 11.03
C VAL A 215 -8.55 -4.03 11.98
N GLU A 216 -7.77 -3.52 12.91
CA GLU A 216 -7.14 -4.27 13.99
C GLU A 216 -7.78 -3.90 15.33
N ASP A 217 -7.86 -4.85 16.24
CA ASP A 217 -8.36 -4.63 17.59
C ASP A 217 -7.26 -4.10 18.51
N THR A 218 -6.75 -2.92 18.17
CA THR A 218 -5.72 -2.23 18.94
C THR A 218 -6.00 -0.72 18.99
N GLU A 219 -5.56 -0.07 20.06
CA GLU A 219 -5.51 1.40 20.19
C GLU A 219 -4.08 1.92 20.04
N ASP A 220 -3.11 1.02 19.97
CA ASP A 220 -1.68 1.32 19.90
C ASP A 220 -1.21 1.21 18.46
N ALA A 221 -0.49 2.22 17.99
CA ALA A 221 0.08 2.26 16.64
C ALA A 221 1.29 1.31 16.44
N VAL A 222 1.79 0.72 17.51
CA VAL A 222 3.01 -0.12 17.53
C VAL A 222 2.71 -1.57 17.87
N LEU A 223 1.62 -1.83 18.60
CA LEU A 223 1.20 -3.16 19.01
C LEU A 223 0.15 -3.69 18.04
N ASP A 224 0.47 -4.80 17.40
CA ASP A 224 -0.43 -5.50 16.49
C ASP A 224 -1.61 -6.10 17.28
N GLY A 225 -2.83 -5.93 16.79
CA GLY A 225 -4.05 -6.47 17.36
C GLY A 225 -4.66 -7.55 16.46
N ALA A 226 -5.65 -8.29 16.96
CA ALA A 226 -6.37 -9.25 16.14
C ALA A 226 -7.04 -8.55 14.96
N VAL A 227 -6.86 -9.07 13.74
CA VAL A 227 -7.48 -8.52 12.54
C VAL A 227 -8.98 -8.78 12.54
N LEU A 228 -9.78 -7.73 12.62
CA LEU A 228 -11.24 -7.79 12.61
C LEU A 228 -11.80 -7.93 11.19
N GLY A 229 -11.06 -7.45 10.18
CA GLY A 229 -11.38 -7.59 8.77
C GLY A 229 -10.73 -6.52 7.90
N SER A 230 -10.76 -6.74 6.59
CA SER A 230 -10.21 -5.84 5.60
C SER A 230 -11.26 -5.42 4.58
N PHE A 231 -11.07 -4.24 4.03
CA PHE A 231 -11.95 -3.58 3.07
C PHE A 231 -11.19 -3.26 1.79
N VAL A 232 -11.93 -3.25 0.69
CA VAL A 232 -11.48 -2.64 -0.57
C VAL A 232 -12.36 -1.43 -0.86
N GLY A 233 -11.75 -0.32 -1.23
CA GLY A 233 -12.41 0.90 -1.64
C GLY A 233 -12.10 1.24 -3.09
N VAL A 234 -13.09 1.80 -3.80
CA VAL A 234 -12.91 2.38 -5.13
C VAL A 234 -13.26 3.85 -5.06
N VAL A 235 -12.31 4.70 -5.46
CA VAL A 235 -12.49 6.15 -5.57
C VAL A 235 -12.77 6.49 -7.02
N GLU A 236 -13.89 7.15 -7.26
CA GLU A 236 -14.27 7.66 -8.58
C GLU A 236 -14.42 9.17 -8.50
N GLY A 237 -13.75 9.87 -9.42
CA GLY A 237 -13.77 11.35 -9.45
C GLY A 237 -12.72 12.01 -8.55
N ALA A 238 -12.84 13.32 -8.39
CA ALA A 238 -11.85 14.16 -7.69
C ALA A 238 -12.01 14.19 -6.16
N GLU A 239 -13.16 13.78 -5.66
CA GLU A 239 -13.44 13.78 -4.22
C GLU A 239 -12.68 12.67 -3.49
N PRO A 240 -12.09 12.93 -2.31
CA PRO A 240 -11.40 11.92 -1.50
C PRO A 240 -12.44 11.04 -0.78
N ARG A 241 -13.26 10.33 -1.54
CA ARG A 241 -14.31 9.46 -1.04
C ARG A 241 -14.31 8.15 -1.79
N ALA A 242 -14.06 7.05 -1.07
CA ALA A 242 -14.19 5.71 -1.60
C ALA A 242 -15.58 5.11 -1.26
N THR A 243 -16.07 4.31 -2.19
CA THR A 243 -17.08 3.31 -1.84
C THR A 243 -16.35 2.08 -1.33
N PHE A 244 -16.41 1.83 -0.01
CA PHE A 244 -15.79 0.67 0.61
C PHE A 244 -16.73 -0.53 0.67
N VAL A 245 -16.15 -1.72 0.52
CA VAL A 245 -16.84 -3.00 0.78
C VAL A 245 -15.91 -3.93 1.54
N ARG A 246 -16.45 -4.65 2.49
CA ARG A 246 -15.70 -5.65 3.25
C ARG A 246 -15.39 -6.85 2.38
N LEU A 247 -14.16 -7.33 2.44
CA LEU A 247 -13.74 -8.56 1.80
C LEU A 247 -14.43 -9.76 2.47
N ALA A 248 -14.98 -10.64 1.64
CA ALA A 248 -15.69 -11.84 2.12
C ALA A 248 -15.44 -13.02 1.19
N TRP A 249 -15.60 -14.22 1.73
CA TRP A 249 -15.67 -15.46 0.98
C TRP A 249 -16.99 -15.55 0.20
N PRO A 250 -17.10 -16.46 -0.79
CA PRO A 250 -18.35 -16.63 -1.56
C PRO A 250 -19.57 -17.01 -0.71
N ASP A 251 -19.36 -17.63 0.46
CA ASP A 251 -20.41 -17.97 1.42
C ASP A 251 -20.82 -16.81 2.33
N GLY A 252 -20.24 -15.63 2.14
CA GLY A 252 -20.52 -14.41 2.91
C GLY A 252 -19.72 -14.26 4.20
N ARG A 253 -18.90 -15.25 4.58
CA ARG A 253 -18.00 -15.13 5.74
C ARG A 253 -16.99 -14.02 5.51
N PRO A 254 -16.82 -13.07 6.47
CA PRO A 254 -15.80 -12.04 6.38
C PRO A 254 -14.39 -12.63 6.30
N TYR A 255 -13.56 -12.04 5.43
CA TYR A 255 -12.13 -12.31 5.41
C TYR A 255 -11.43 -11.61 6.59
N ARG A 256 -10.53 -12.33 7.26
CA ARG A 256 -9.82 -11.82 8.44
C ARG A 256 -8.30 -11.75 8.26
N GLY A 257 -7.81 -11.88 7.02
CA GLY A 257 -6.40 -11.61 6.73
C GLY A 257 -6.14 -10.11 6.76
N LYS A 258 -4.97 -9.71 7.26
CA LYS A 258 -4.47 -8.33 7.23
C LYS A 258 -4.00 -8.02 5.81
N VAL A 259 -4.85 -7.34 5.04
CA VAL A 259 -4.51 -6.94 3.69
C VAL A 259 -3.61 -5.71 3.76
N GLU A 260 -2.42 -5.80 3.13
CA GLU A 260 -1.38 -4.77 3.15
C GLU A 260 -1.01 -4.25 1.75
N GLY A 261 -1.71 -4.68 0.73
CA GLY A 261 -1.48 -4.17 -0.63
C GLY A 261 -2.54 -4.63 -1.61
N ILE A 262 -2.71 -3.86 -2.69
CA ILE A 262 -3.67 -4.11 -3.76
C ILE A 262 -3.08 -3.76 -5.13
N ALA A 263 -3.29 -4.65 -6.10
CA ALA A 263 -3.05 -4.35 -7.52
C ALA A 263 -4.20 -4.89 -8.37
N VAL A 264 -4.60 -4.17 -9.40
CA VAL A 264 -5.65 -4.63 -10.32
C VAL A 264 -5.04 -5.56 -11.36
N ARG A 265 -5.42 -6.84 -11.32
CA ARG A 265 -4.87 -7.86 -12.21
C ARG A 265 -5.56 -7.88 -13.57
N ARG A 266 -6.89 -7.71 -13.60
CA ARG A 266 -7.69 -7.66 -14.83
C ARG A 266 -8.91 -6.78 -14.66
N THR A 267 -9.28 -6.06 -15.71
CA THR A 267 -10.59 -5.44 -15.84
C THR A 267 -11.52 -6.45 -16.51
N LEU A 268 -12.55 -6.89 -15.81
CA LEU A 268 -13.52 -7.89 -16.28
C LEU A 268 -14.74 -7.25 -16.91
N GLY A 269 -14.96 -5.96 -16.66
CA GLY A 269 -16.06 -5.16 -17.20
C GLY A 269 -15.96 -3.70 -16.74
N PRO A 270 -16.90 -2.83 -17.11
CA PRO A 270 -16.83 -1.39 -16.84
C PRO A 270 -16.69 -1.05 -15.33
N ARG A 271 -17.25 -1.88 -14.47
CA ARG A 271 -17.24 -1.73 -13.01
C ARG A 271 -16.96 -3.07 -12.31
N HIS A 272 -16.16 -3.90 -12.96
CA HIS A 272 -15.84 -5.24 -12.49
C HIS A 272 -14.35 -5.53 -12.70
N TRP A 273 -13.64 -5.87 -11.63
CA TRP A 273 -12.19 -6.08 -11.63
C TRP A 273 -11.81 -7.33 -10.85
N GLU A 274 -10.77 -7.99 -11.30
CA GLU A 274 -10.03 -8.97 -10.53
C GLU A 274 -8.81 -8.27 -9.95
N VAL A 275 -8.64 -8.37 -8.66
CA VAL A 275 -7.52 -7.78 -7.91
C VAL A 275 -6.66 -8.86 -7.28
N LEU A 276 -5.39 -8.54 -7.17
CA LEU A 276 -4.41 -9.28 -6.40
C LEU A 276 -4.11 -8.48 -5.13
N LEU A 277 -4.28 -9.12 -3.98
CA LEU A 277 -3.99 -8.57 -2.67
C LEU A 277 -2.84 -9.35 -2.05
N VAL A 278 -2.06 -8.70 -1.21
CA VAL A 278 -1.09 -9.36 -0.33
C VAL A 278 -1.46 -9.12 1.11
N THR A 279 -1.13 -10.10 1.97
CA THR A 279 -1.42 -10.04 3.40
C THR A 279 -0.16 -10.30 4.20
N ASP A 280 -0.08 -9.69 5.38
CA ASP A 280 0.82 -10.09 6.46
C ASP A 280 0.05 -10.94 7.48
N ASP A 281 0.69 -11.96 8.05
CA ASP A 281 0.15 -12.77 9.13
C ASP A 281 0.70 -12.40 10.52
N ASP A 282 1.47 -11.29 10.61
CA ASP A 282 2.20 -10.80 11.78
C ASP A 282 3.19 -11.82 12.39
N ALA A 283 3.25 -13.02 11.82
CA ALA A 283 4.16 -14.11 12.21
C ALA A 283 5.35 -14.29 11.25
N GLY A 284 5.42 -13.45 10.20
CA GLY A 284 6.47 -13.47 9.18
C GLY A 284 6.11 -14.30 7.95
N GLY A 285 4.83 -14.59 7.75
CA GLY A 285 4.29 -15.18 6.54
C GLY A 285 3.54 -14.17 5.68
N SER A 286 3.37 -14.50 4.40
CA SER A 286 2.60 -13.72 3.44
C SER A 286 1.69 -14.61 2.62
N THR A 287 0.52 -14.09 2.29
CA THR A 287 -0.45 -14.76 1.43
C THR A 287 -0.86 -13.83 0.28
N ALA A 288 -0.89 -14.36 -0.93
CA ALA A 288 -1.52 -13.69 -2.06
C ALA A 288 -3.00 -14.10 -2.13
N VAL A 289 -3.87 -13.12 -2.29
CA VAL A 289 -5.32 -13.31 -2.35
C VAL A 289 -5.83 -12.77 -3.68
N VAL A 290 -6.54 -13.57 -4.43
CA VAL A 290 -7.27 -13.14 -5.62
C VAL A 290 -8.70 -12.86 -5.23
N ALA A 291 -9.18 -11.66 -5.51
CA ALA A 291 -10.56 -11.27 -5.25
C ALA A 291 -11.20 -10.59 -6.48
N GLU A 292 -12.51 -10.67 -6.58
CA GLU A 292 -13.29 -9.92 -7.56
C GLU A 292 -14.03 -8.78 -6.87
N ILE A 293 -13.89 -7.59 -7.43
CA ILE A 293 -14.63 -6.38 -7.03
C ILE A 293 -15.68 -6.11 -8.10
N ASN A 294 -16.94 -6.12 -7.69
CA ASN A 294 -18.06 -5.74 -8.56
C ASN A 294 -18.75 -4.50 -7.97
N ALA A 295 -18.58 -3.36 -8.64
CA ALA A 295 -19.20 -2.09 -8.29
C ALA A 295 -20.42 -1.78 -9.17
N SER A 296 -20.91 -2.70 -10.00
CA SER A 296 -22.14 -2.55 -10.76
C SER A 296 -23.30 -2.26 -9.80
N GLU A 297 -24.19 -1.37 -10.18
CA GLU A 297 -25.45 -1.18 -9.46
C GLU A 297 -26.18 -2.53 -9.47
N GLN A 298 -26.57 -3.03 -8.32
CA GLN A 298 -27.56 -4.12 -8.28
C GLN A 298 -28.83 -3.53 -8.89
N PRO A 299 -29.50 -4.24 -9.84
CA PRO A 299 -30.79 -3.79 -10.31
C PRO A 299 -31.67 -3.61 -9.07
N THR A 300 -32.13 -2.38 -8.84
CA THR A 300 -33.09 -2.08 -7.80
C THR A 300 -34.29 -2.99 -8.06
N GLY A 301 -34.42 -4.03 -7.23
CA GLY A 301 -35.54 -4.94 -7.32
C GLY A 301 -36.81 -4.12 -7.24
N THR A 302 -37.53 -4.07 -8.32
CA THR A 302 -38.91 -3.58 -8.38
C THR A 302 -39.69 -4.41 -7.38
N LYS A 303 -40.13 -3.75 -6.30
CA LYS A 303 -41.15 -4.30 -5.40
C LYS A 303 -42.50 -4.30 -6.09
#